data_b50dc31d324ca57fbbe3123bccc8aef9
#
_entry.id   b50dc31d324ca57fbbe3123bccc8aef9
#
_cell.length_a   1.000
_cell.length_b   1.000
_cell.length_c   1.000
_cell.angle_alpha   90.00
_cell.angle_beta   90.00
_cell.angle_gamma   90.00
#
_symmetry.space_group_name_H-M   'P 1'
#
loop_
_entity.id
_entity.type
_entity.pdbx_description
1 polymer ?
#
loop_
_entity_poly.entity_id
_entity_poly.type
_entity_poly.pdbx_seq_one_letter_code
_entity_poly.pdbx_strand_id
1 'polypeptide(L)'
;LGDVYKRQDVYVVYRRGMEELPARHEEVEHAIEEGIVFKTLNNPVKINGDEKGYVSSMTCVEMELGEPDASGRRRPIEKVGSEHDLPVDCVIMSLGTTPNPLIKNTTPGLEVNRKGGIVVNEAGLTSHQNVYAGGDAVTGAATVILAMGAGKLGAKSIDEALSK
;
A
#
# COMPACT_ATOMS: atom_id res chain seq x y z
N LEU A 1 16.03 4.80 -4.65
CA LEU A 1 17.13 3.84 -4.43
C LEU A 1 17.77 3.52 -5.76
N GLY A 2 18.42 4.52 -6.33
CA GLY A 2 19.17 4.33 -7.57
C GLY A 2 20.36 3.41 -7.39
N ASP A 3 20.83 2.87 -8.47
CA ASP A 3 22.00 2.03 -8.58
C ASP A 3 23.26 2.72 -7.99
N VAL A 4 23.60 2.36 -6.77
CA VAL A 4 24.81 2.86 -6.10
C VAL A 4 26.09 2.40 -6.82
N TYR A 5 26.01 1.34 -7.64
CA TYR A 5 27.14 0.70 -8.29
C TYR A 5 27.07 0.67 -9.83
N LYS A 6 26.05 1.25 -10.46
CA LYS A 6 25.83 1.29 -11.93
C LYS A 6 25.98 -0.09 -12.62
N ARG A 7 25.61 -1.17 -11.95
CA ARG A 7 25.68 -2.56 -12.44
C ARG A 7 24.44 -3.37 -12.16
N GLN A 8 23.34 -2.71 -11.75
CA GLN A 8 22.08 -3.37 -11.41
C GLN A 8 21.00 -2.92 -12.39
N ASP A 9 20.26 -3.87 -12.91
CA ASP A 9 19.02 -3.58 -13.60
C ASP A 9 17.92 -3.47 -12.53
N VAL A 10 17.31 -2.29 -12.42
CA VAL A 10 16.23 -2.04 -11.44
C VAL A 10 14.90 -1.99 -12.17
N TYR A 11 13.95 -2.80 -11.69
CA TYR A 11 12.60 -2.89 -12.26
C TYR A 11 11.57 -2.40 -11.24
N VAL A 12 10.62 -1.60 -11.70
CA VAL A 12 9.37 -1.32 -11.00
C VAL A 12 8.29 -2.17 -11.65
N VAL A 13 7.85 -3.22 -10.96
CA VAL A 13 6.78 -4.10 -11.44
C VAL A 13 5.46 -3.64 -10.86
N TYR A 14 4.50 -3.26 -11.72
CA TYR A 14 3.23 -2.68 -11.31
C TYR A 14 2.06 -3.25 -12.11
N ARG A 15 1.01 -3.67 -11.41
CA ARG A 15 -0.16 -4.36 -11.98
C ARG A 15 -1.11 -3.50 -12.81
N ARG A 16 -0.91 -2.17 -12.86
CA ARG A 16 -1.68 -1.24 -13.68
C ARG A 16 -0.78 -0.54 -14.68
N GLY A 17 -1.34 0.42 -15.44
CA GLY A 17 -0.58 1.22 -16.39
C GLY A 17 0.23 2.34 -15.72
N MET A 18 1.01 3.06 -16.53
CA MET A 18 1.80 4.22 -16.10
C MET A 18 0.91 5.31 -15.52
N GLU A 19 -0.24 5.56 -16.12
CA GLU A 19 -1.21 6.58 -15.70
C GLU A 19 -1.83 6.29 -14.34
N GLU A 20 -1.84 5.04 -13.91
CA GLU A 20 -2.37 4.62 -12.62
C GLU A 20 -1.32 4.51 -11.52
N LEU A 21 -0.08 4.90 -11.78
CA LEU A 21 0.97 4.95 -10.75
C LEU A 21 0.58 5.96 -9.65
N PRO A 22 0.73 5.58 -8.37
CA PRO A 22 0.44 6.49 -7.26
C PRO A 22 1.56 7.52 -7.01
N ALA A 23 2.71 7.38 -7.69
CA ALA A 23 3.84 8.29 -7.62
C ALA A 23 3.55 9.60 -8.36
N ARG A 24 4.22 10.68 -7.98
CA ARG A 24 4.17 11.94 -8.73
C ARG A 24 4.86 11.78 -10.08
N HIS A 25 4.37 12.51 -11.08
CA HIS A 25 4.88 12.40 -12.45
C HIS A 25 6.39 12.68 -12.52
N GLU A 26 6.85 13.73 -11.83
CA GLU A 26 8.27 14.10 -11.75
C GLU A 26 9.13 12.97 -11.13
N GLU A 27 8.60 12.23 -10.15
CA GLU A 27 9.32 11.10 -9.54
C GLU A 27 9.48 9.93 -10.52
N VAL A 28 8.48 9.71 -11.37
CA VAL A 28 8.52 8.69 -12.42
C VAL A 28 9.51 9.09 -13.50
N GLU A 29 9.50 10.35 -13.94
CA GLU A 29 10.45 10.88 -14.91
C GLU A 29 11.89 10.75 -14.42
N HIS A 30 12.20 11.17 -13.19
CA HIS A 30 13.53 11.02 -12.60
C HIS A 30 13.96 9.56 -12.51
N ALA A 31 13.06 8.64 -12.16
CA ALA A 31 13.36 7.22 -12.12
C ALA A 31 13.74 6.67 -13.51
N ILE A 32 13.01 7.10 -14.56
CA ILE A 32 13.32 6.72 -15.95
C ILE A 32 14.67 7.30 -16.40
N GLU A 33 14.96 8.56 -16.06
CA GLU A 33 16.26 9.20 -16.34
C GLU A 33 17.43 8.48 -15.64
N GLU A 34 17.21 7.93 -14.45
CA GLU A 34 18.16 7.09 -13.72
C GLU A 34 18.32 5.68 -14.33
N GLY A 35 17.52 5.31 -15.33
CA GLY A 35 17.58 4.02 -16.01
C GLY A 35 16.71 2.93 -15.37
N ILE A 36 15.78 3.28 -14.48
CA ILE A 36 14.83 2.32 -13.90
C ILE A 36 13.81 1.92 -14.95
N VAL A 37 13.60 0.61 -15.12
CA VAL A 37 12.68 0.04 -16.10
C VAL A 37 11.31 -0.24 -15.47
N PHE A 38 10.28 0.39 -15.99
CA PHE A 38 8.90 0.16 -15.53
C PHE A 38 8.27 -1.02 -16.29
N LYS A 39 7.99 -2.10 -15.58
CA LYS A 39 7.22 -3.26 -16.03
C LYS A 39 5.77 -3.09 -15.57
N THR A 40 5.03 -2.19 -16.22
CA THR A 40 3.61 -1.96 -15.95
C THR A 40 2.75 -3.08 -16.54
N LEU A 41 1.49 -3.18 -16.11
CA LEU A 41 0.56 -4.26 -16.49
C LEU A 41 1.15 -5.64 -16.22
N ASN A 42 1.91 -5.76 -15.15
CA ASN A 42 2.51 -7.00 -14.68
C ASN A 42 2.23 -7.18 -13.19
N ASN A 43 1.72 -8.34 -12.80
CA ASN A 43 1.43 -8.67 -11.40
C ASN A 43 2.29 -9.86 -10.95
N PRO A 44 3.14 -9.68 -9.92
CA PRO A 44 3.88 -10.77 -9.35
C PRO A 44 2.94 -11.80 -8.72
N VAL A 45 3.13 -13.07 -9.03
CA VAL A 45 2.34 -14.19 -8.48
C VAL A 45 3.20 -15.17 -7.67
N LYS A 46 4.50 -15.21 -7.93
CA LYS A 46 5.42 -16.10 -7.22
C LYS A 46 6.84 -15.55 -7.22
N ILE A 47 7.56 -15.75 -6.13
CA ILE A 47 9.01 -15.55 -6.04
C ILE A 47 9.67 -16.92 -6.03
N ASN A 48 10.60 -17.16 -6.93
CA ASN A 48 11.31 -18.41 -7.08
C ASN A 48 12.69 -18.31 -6.44
N GLY A 49 13.09 -19.34 -5.73
CA GLY A 49 14.41 -19.48 -5.13
C GLY A 49 15.29 -20.46 -5.90
N ASP A 50 16.60 -20.33 -5.74
CA ASP A 50 17.59 -21.31 -6.16
C ASP A 50 17.71 -22.46 -5.12
N GLU A 51 18.60 -23.40 -5.38
CA GLU A 51 18.87 -24.55 -4.46
C GLU A 51 19.43 -24.12 -3.10
N LYS A 52 19.97 -22.90 -2.99
CA LYS A 52 20.51 -22.31 -1.75
C LYS A 52 19.51 -21.45 -1.00
N GLY A 53 18.31 -21.25 -1.57
CA GLY A 53 17.27 -20.41 -0.99
C GLY A 53 17.38 -18.91 -1.30
N TYR A 54 18.25 -18.51 -2.21
CA TYR A 54 18.31 -17.14 -2.72
C TYR A 54 17.29 -16.94 -3.84
N VAL A 55 16.82 -15.70 -4.01
CA VAL A 55 15.92 -15.33 -5.11
C VAL A 55 16.64 -15.56 -6.45
N SER A 56 15.95 -16.20 -7.39
CA SER A 56 16.45 -16.46 -8.75
C SER A 56 15.55 -15.87 -9.85
N SER A 57 14.27 -15.78 -9.59
CA SER A 57 13.31 -15.12 -10.50
C SER A 57 12.02 -14.75 -9.77
N MET A 58 11.22 -13.94 -10.43
CA MET A 58 9.86 -13.62 -10.04
C MET A 58 8.91 -13.96 -11.18
N THR A 59 7.96 -14.85 -10.94
CA THR A 59 6.91 -15.17 -11.92
C THR A 59 5.86 -14.08 -11.88
N CYS A 60 5.57 -13.49 -13.04
CA CYS A 60 4.55 -12.46 -13.24
C CYS A 60 3.48 -12.95 -14.21
N VAL A 61 2.28 -12.38 -14.11
CA VAL A 61 1.22 -12.48 -15.11
C VAL A 61 0.99 -11.12 -15.74
N GLU A 62 0.69 -11.10 -17.04
CA GLU A 62 0.25 -9.87 -17.70
C GLU A 62 -1.14 -9.47 -17.23
N MET A 63 -1.38 -8.17 -17.17
CA MET A 63 -2.65 -7.59 -16.76
C MET A 63 -3.26 -6.79 -17.90
N GLU A 64 -4.59 -6.73 -17.93
CA GLU A 64 -5.37 -5.81 -18.74
C GLU A 64 -6.15 -4.87 -17.80
N LEU A 65 -6.40 -3.63 -18.27
CA LEU A 65 -7.23 -2.69 -17.53
C LEU A 65 -8.67 -2.83 -17.97
N GLY A 66 -9.56 -3.16 -17.04
CA GLY A 66 -11.00 -3.16 -17.27
C GLY A 66 -11.58 -1.75 -17.37
N GLU A 67 -12.89 -1.69 -17.50
CA GLU A 67 -13.63 -0.43 -17.53
C GLU A 67 -13.41 0.36 -16.23
N PRO A 68 -13.41 1.71 -16.30
CA PRO A 68 -13.30 2.54 -15.09
C PRO A 68 -14.54 2.37 -14.21
N ASP A 69 -14.31 2.26 -12.89
CA ASP A 69 -15.37 2.28 -11.89
C ASP A 69 -15.91 3.70 -11.67
N ALA A 70 -16.88 3.87 -10.77
CA ALA A 70 -17.50 5.15 -10.45
C ALA A 70 -16.49 6.21 -9.93
N SER A 71 -15.29 5.81 -9.50
CA SER A 71 -14.20 6.69 -9.10
C SER A 71 -13.19 6.97 -10.23
N GLY A 72 -13.43 6.46 -11.43
CA GLY A 72 -12.54 6.54 -12.59
C GLY A 72 -11.36 5.56 -12.54
N ARG A 73 -11.31 4.65 -11.57
CA ARG A 73 -10.21 3.68 -11.42
C ARG A 73 -10.48 2.43 -12.23
N ARG A 74 -9.51 2.04 -13.04
CA ARG A 74 -9.56 0.80 -13.82
C ARG A 74 -9.09 -0.38 -12.98
N ARG A 75 -9.91 -1.42 -12.93
CA ARG A 75 -9.54 -2.66 -12.24
C ARG A 75 -8.57 -3.47 -13.11
N PRO A 76 -7.41 -3.90 -12.58
CA PRO A 76 -6.54 -4.82 -13.31
C PRO A 76 -7.17 -6.21 -13.35
N ILE A 77 -7.15 -6.83 -14.54
CA ILE A 77 -7.69 -8.17 -14.84
C ILE A 77 -6.52 -9.01 -15.32
N GLU A 78 -6.36 -10.22 -14.79
CA GLU A 78 -5.31 -11.14 -15.21
C GLU A 78 -5.59 -11.70 -16.60
N LYS A 79 -4.57 -11.70 -17.44
CA LYS A 79 -4.58 -12.33 -18.75
C LYS A 79 -4.17 -13.80 -18.58
N VAL A 80 -5.13 -14.67 -18.72
CA VAL A 80 -4.94 -16.13 -18.51
C VAL A 80 -3.88 -16.69 -19.46
N GLY A 81 -2.93 -17.47 -18.90
CA GLY A 81 -1.86 -18.10 -19.67
C GLY A 81 -0.71 -17.16 -20.06
N SER A 82 -0.58 -16.03 -19.39
CA SER A 82 0.49 -15.04 -19.63
C SER A 82 1.63 -15.10 -18.62
N GLU A 83 1.69 -16.16 -17.83
CA GLU A 83 2.74 -16.36 -16.84
C GLU A 83 4.12 -16.37 -17.51
N HIS A 84 5.02 -15.58 -16.95
CA HIS A 84 6.41 -15.50 -17.39
C HIS A 84 7.34 -15.21 -16.24
N ASP A 85 8.57 -15.66 -16.33
CA ASP A 85 9.58 -15.44 -15.32
C ASP A 85 10.42 -14.20 -15.66
N LEU A 86 10.57 -13.32 -14.69
CA LEU A 86 11.52 -12.22 -14.69
C LEU A 86 12.71 -12.61 -13.83
N PRO A 87 13.90 -12.86 -14.42
CA PRO A 87 15.11 -13.14 -13.65
C PRO A 87 15.49 -11.94 -12.78
N VAL A 88 15.62 -12.16 -11.47
CA VAL A 88 15.98 -11.13 -10.48
C VAL A 88 16.68 -11.80 -9.30
N ASP A 89 17.62 -11.09 -8.68
CA ASP A 89 18.37 -11.55 -7.51
C ASP A 89 17.79 -11.01 -6.19
N CYS A 90 16.96 -9.98 -6.27
CA CYS A 90 16.33 -9.35 -5.11
C CYS A 90 14.92 -8.88 -5.46
N VAL A 91 13.98 -9.06 -4.54
CA VAL A 91 12.61 -8.53 -4.66
C VAL A 91 12.27 -7.71 -3.42
N ILE A 92 11.87 -6.47 -3.64
CA ILE A 92 11.40 -5.57 -2.58
C ILE A 92 9.88 -5.39 -2.71
N MET A 93 9.15 -5.80 -1.70
CA MET A 93 7.69 -5.66 -1.66
C MET A 93 7.32 -4.25 -1.18
N SER A 94 7.12 -3.33 -2.13
CA SER A 94 6.74 -1.93 -1.87
C SER A 94 5.23 -1.74 -1.98
N LEU A 95 4.46 -2.58 -1.28
CA LEU A 95 3.00 -2.52 -1.26
C LEU A 95 2.50 -1.57 -0.18
N GLY A 96 1.29 -1.04 -0.37
CA GLY A 96 0.61 -0.25 0.65
C GLY A 96 0.35 -1.07 1.93
N THR A 97 0.28 -0.37 3.06
CA THR A 97 -0.02 -0.98 4.35
C THR A 97 -1.52 -1.07 4.58
N THR A 98 -1.93 -2.04 5.39
CA THR A 98 -3.28 -2.16 5.93
C THR A 98 -3.22 -2.07 7.45
N PRO A 99 -4.31 -1.66 8.13
CA PRO A 99 -4.38 -1.67 9.58
C PRO A 99 -4.04 -3.05 10.14
N ASN A 100 -3.29 -3.08 11.26
CA ASN A 100 -2.88 -4.33 11.88
C ASN A 100 -4.11 -5.11 12.39
N PRO A 101 -4.39 -6.31 11.86
CA PRO A 101 -5.55 -7.09 12.25
C PRO A 101 -5.52 -7.55 13.72
N LEU A 102 -4.36 -7.52 14.36
CA LEU A 102 -4.20 -7.90 15.76
C LEU A 102 -5.11 -7.06 16.65
N ILE A 103 -5.15 -5.74 16.45
CA ILE A 103 -5.96 -4.82 17.28
C ILE A 103 -7.44 -5.24 17.24
N LYS A 104 -7.99 -5.43 16.05
CA LYS A 104 -9.37 -5.91 15.88
C LYS A 104 -9.59 -7.27 16.53
N ASN A 105 -8.67 -8.20 16.29
CA ASN A 105 -8.84 -9.60 16.71
C ASN A 105 -8.71 -9.79 18.22
N THR A 106 -7.99 -8.91 18.91
CA THR A 106 -7.78 -8.96 20.36
C THR A 106 -8.67 -8.02 21.15
N THR A 107 -9.50 -7.20 20.47
CA THR A 107 -10.40 -6.23 21.12
C THR A 107 -11.85 -6.51 20.72
N PRO A 108 -12.54 -7.43 21.43
CA PRO A 108 -13.93 -7.76 21.15
C PRO A 108 -14.83 -6.53 21.24
N GLY A 109 -15.69 -6.31 20.24
CA GLY A 109 -16.60 -5.16 20.20
C GLY A 109 -16.00 -3.89 19.58
N LEU A 110 -14.72 -3.89 19.21
CA LEU A 110 -14.15 -2.77 18.46
C LEU A 110 -14.66 -2.80 17.00
N GLU A 111 -15.38 -1.76 16.62
CA GLU A 111 -15.89 -1.63 15.25
C GLU A 111 -14.79 -1.20 14.29
N VAL A 112 -14.71 -1.88 13.14
CA VAL A 112 -13.80 -1.56 12.05
C VAL A 112 -14.54 -1.53 10.72
N ASN A 113 -14.06 -0.72 9.79
CA ASN A 113 -14.60 -0.64 8.44
C ASN A 113 -14.13 -1.84 7.57
N ARG A 114 -14.63 -1.91 6.33
CA ARG A 114 -14.31 -3.01 5.40
C ARG A 114 -12.81 -3.14 5.08
N LYS A 115 -12.02 -2.08 5.30
CA LYS A 115 -10.56 -2.06 5.08
C LYS A 115 -9.76 -2.35 6.35
N GLY A 116 -10.45 -2.59 7.47
CA GLY A 116 -9.82 -2.85 8.77
C GLY A 116 -9.48 -1.60 9.58
N GLY A 117 -9.79 -0.40 9.10
CA GLY A 117 -9.62 0.85 9.84
C GLY A 117 -10.65 0.97 10.98
N ILE A 118 -10.22 1.48 12.13
CA ILE A 118 -11.06 1.66 13.31
C ILE A 118 -12.14 2.71 13.00
N VAL A 119 -13.41 2.40 13.34
CA VAL A 119 -14.51 3.35 13.21
C VAL A 119 -14.52 4.29 14.41
N VAL A 120 -14.55 5.60 14.15
CA VAL A 120 -14.62 6.65 15.16
C VAL A 120 -15.68 7.68 14.80
N ASN A 121 -16.18 8.40 15.82
CA ASN A 121 -17.01 9.57 15.62
C ASN A 121 -16.17 10.84 15.32
N GLU A 122 -16.82 11.99 15.18
CA GLU A 122 -16.15 13.27 14.90
C GLU A 122 -15.16 13.72 15.99
N ALA A 123 -15.28 13.22 17.21
CA ALA A 123 -14.36 13.47 18.32
C ALA A 123 -13.20 12.47 18.40
N GLY A 124 -13.12 11.50 17.46
CA GLY A 124 -12.14 10.44 17.50
C GLY A 124 -12.44 9.31 18.49
N LEU A 125 -13.61 9.28 19.12
CA LEU A 125 -14.02 8.22 20.05
C LEU A 125 -14.45 6.98 19.26
N THR A 126 -13.96 5.82 19.67
CA THR A 126 -14.28 4.51 19.06
C THR A 126 -15.62 3.96 19.59
N SER A 127 -15.97 2.74 19.16
CA SER A 127 -17.11 1.98 19.75
C SER A 127 -16.89 1.58 21.22
N HIS A 128 -15.64 1.65 21.72
CA HIS A 128 -15.34 1.46 23.15
C HIS A 128 -15.33 2.77 23.91
N GLN A 129 -15.98 2.78 25.06
CA GLN A 129 -15.99 3.93 25.95
C GLN A 129 -14.57 4.28 26.39
N ASN A 130 -14.23 5.60 26.35
CA ASN A 130 -12.93 6.15 26.73
C ASN A 130 -11.74 5.69 25.86
N VAL A 131 -12.00 5.09 24.69
CA VAL A 131 -10.96 4.69 23.74
C VAL A 131 -11.07 5.55 22.49
N TYR A 132 -9.99 6.27 22.19
CA TYR A 132 -9.91 7.18 21.04
C TYR A 132 -8.89 6.65 20.02
N ALA A 133 -9.14 6.91 18.75
CA ALA A 133 -8.23 6.55 17.68
C ALA A 133 -8.19 7.66 16.61
N GLY A 134 -7.07 7.73 15.89
CA GLY A 134 -6.88 8.69 14.81
C GLY A 134 -5.72 8.31 13.89
N GLY A 135 -5.50 9.11 12.84
CA GLY A 135 -4.46 8.87 11.86
C GLY A 135 -4.70 7.64 11.01
N ASP A 136 -3.63 6.99 10.59
CA ASP A 136 -3.67 5.87 9.64
C ASP A 136 -4.47 4.65 10.15
N ALA A 137 -4.57 4.50 11.47
CA ALA A 137 -5.39 3.44 12.08
C ALA A 137 -6.90 3.60 11.77
N VAL A 138 -7.34 4.81 11.45
CA VAL A 138 -8.74 5.17 11.15
C VAL A 138 -8.94 5.37 9.64
N THR A 139 -8.11 6.21 9.03
CA THR A 139 -8.28 6.67 7.63
C THR A 139 -7.56 5.80 6.61
N GLY A 140 -6.64 4.93 7.03
CA GLY A 140 -5.64 4.30 6.20
C GLY A 140 -4.42 5.22 5.97
N ALA A 141 -3.40 4.71 5.28
CA ALA A 141 -2.17 5.44 5.02
C ALA A 141 -2.45 6.80 4.35
N ALA A 142 -1.98 7.88 5.00
CA ALA A 142 -2.17 9.26 4.57
C ALA A 142 -0.91 10.09 4.89
N THR A 143 -1.06 11.41 5.02
CA THR A 143 0.08 12.29 5.33
C THR A 143 0.30 12.42 6.85
N VAL A 144 1.56 12.70 7.22
CA VAL A 144 1.93 12.98 8.62
C VAL A 144 1.09 14.11 9.20
N ILE A 145 0.80 15.16 8.43
CA ILE A 145 -0.01 16.31 8.86
C ILE A 145 -1.41 15.88 9.27
N LEU A 146 -2.05 15.01 8.49
CA LEU A 146 -3.39 14.49 8.80
C LEU A 146 -3.36 13.60 10.05
N ALA A 147 -2.35 12.75 10.19
CA ALA A 147 -2.18 11.91 11.37
C ALA A 147 -1.98 12.74 12.64
N MET A 148 -1.15 13.78 12.58
CA MET A 148 -0.94 14.75 13.68
C MET A 148 -2.23 15.51 14.03
N GLY A 149 -2.98 15.94 13.02
CA GLY A 149 -4.28 16.62 13.21
C GLY A 149 -5.27 15.73 13.97
N ALA A 150 -5.39 14.47 13.56
CA ALA A 150 -6.24 13.49 14.24
C ALA A 150 -5.79 13.21 15.68
N GLY A 151 -4.47 13.13 15.93
CA GLY A 151 -3.92 12.99 17.29
C GLY A 151 -4.27 14.18 18.20
N LYS A 152 -4.14 15.40 17.69
CA LYS A 152 -4.52 16.62 18.42
C LYS A 152 -6.02 16.67 18.73
N LEU A 153 -6.86 16.25 17.79
CA LEU A 153 -8.31 16.15 18.00
C LEU A 153 -8.64 15.16 19.11
N GLY A 154 -8.07 13.96 19.06
CA GLY A 154 -8.24 12.94 20.10
C GLY A 154 -7.80 13.43 21.48
N ALA A 155 -6.62 14.06 21.58
CA ALA A 155 -6.12 14.61 22.83
C ALA A 155 -7.06 15.69 23.43
N LYS A 156 -7.55 16.62 22.59
CA LYS A 156 -8.52 17.62 22.99
C LYS A 156 -9.83 16.99 23.50
N SER A 157 -10.33 15.99 22.77
CA SER A 157 -11.57 15.30 23.16
C SER A 157 -11.43 14.52 24.47
N ILE A 158 -10.26 13.95 24.74
CA ILE A 158 -9.95 13.29 26.03
C ILE A 158 -9.91 14.33 27.16
N ASP A 159 -9.23 15.45 26.96
CA ASP A 159 -9.15 16.53 27.95
C ASP A 159 -10.52 17.08 28.31
N GLU A 160 -11.37 17.34 27.33
CA GLU A 160 -12.74 17.80 27.52
C GLU A 160 -13.62 16.74 28.24
N ALA A 161 -13.36 15.46 28.05
CA ALA A 161 -14.09 14.38 28.71
C ALA A 161 -13.68 14.21 30.18
N LEU A 162 -12.39 14.43 30.49
CA LEU A 162 -11.84 14.31 31.85
C LEU A 162 -12.03 15.57 32.70
N SER A 163 -12.28 16.72 32.06
CA SER A 163 -12.48 18.02 32.76
C SER A 163 -13.93 18.23 33.19
N LYS A 164 -14.81 17.30 32.92
CA LYS A 164 -16.22 17.28 33.37
C LYS A 164 -16.39 16.49 34.68
#